data_c1f86b0bf28fc7cc10b134f1e104f5f5
#
_entry.id   c1f86b0bf28fc7cc10b134f1e104f5f5
#
_cell.length_a   1.000
_cell.length_b   1.000
_cell.length_c   1.000
_cell.angle_alpha   90.00
_cell.angle_beta   90.00
_cell.angle_gamma   90.00
#
_symmetry.space_group_name_H-M   'P 1'
#
loop_
_entity.id
_entity.type
_entity.pdbx_description
1 polymer ?
#
loop_
_entity_poly.entity_id
_entity_poly.type
_entity_poly.pdbx_seq_one_letter_code
_entity_poly.pdbx_strand_id
1 'polypeptide(L)'
;MKADNDLYRQLRELPAAQLWNVEVPKFDQLGPKERNQQVALVRAVGVVFTTSRNPEMKAAVKAWMISLLQDPSEKIRRYATAAIPKLGGDEESERKLIDILKTTDVDREKKKVASALEKIGGAATLKAVAGSGEKLIDEQKVRASVARQGGPSNVRLDAIVPKQPGLRLHLRCRKGLESIVADEVREDEGRGGKFRVVEVRGCFVVVEPKDAFTLAELYQLRCFDTAAFSLAFIREPGSAEALEVLAKAIASPLTEKLMLALTQGAARYRLSMVSEGNHDDAVAKVTKKAFELNPRVLNDARESPWSVDVHFDELRALVELRPRISPNPRLYYRTDAVNAASHPPLAACLVRVAGRQDKEIVWDPFCGSGLELIESALAGGVGQIVGTDIDPAAIAIAEANFKAAKLTGTKAAFHTADFRDIIRIPELDRGKVSLVISNPPLGRRVRVPNMHGLFTDLFKIASEVLRPNGRLVFINPLRLSSVDPTLRLESSRTVDLGGYDCRLEVYRKR
;
A
#
# COMPACT_ATOMS: atom_id res chain seq x y z
N MET A 1 -22.61 35.43 -5.66
CA MET A 1 -21.85 34.17 -5.92
C MET A 1 -20.57 34.38 -6.74
N LYS A 2 -20.53 35.12 -7.88
CA LYS A 2 -19.28 35.39 -8.60
C LYS A 2 -18.25 36.15 -7.75
N ALA A 3 -18.64 37.31 -7.18
CA ALA A 3 -17.77 38.12 -6.33
C ALA A 3 -17.20 37.37 -5.09
N ASP A 4 -17.98 36.50 -4.46
CA ASP A 4 -17.57 35.68 -3.30
C ASP A 4 -16.53 34.61 -3.70
N ASN A 5 -16.63 34.07 -4.90
CA ASN A 5 -15.64 33.13 -5.43
C ASN A 5 -14.35 33.82 -5.88
N ASP A 6 -14.41 35.04 -6.40
CA ASP A 6 -13.23 35.78 -6.80
C ASP A 6 -12.44 36.26 -5.57
N LEU A 7 -13.13 36.77 -4.54
CA LEU A 7 -12.52 37.09 -3.25
C LEU A 7 -11.87 35.87 -2.60
N TYR A 8 -12.54 34.68 -2.63
CA TYR A 8 -11.99 33.44 -2.11
C TYR A 8 -10.69 33.02 -2.80
N ARG A 9 -10.60 33.16 -4.14
CA ARG A 9 -9.38 32.86 -4.89
C ARG A 9 -8.25 33.79 -4.49
N GLN A 10 -8.50 35.10 -4.44
CA GLN A 10 -7.51 36.10 -4.03
C GLN A 10 -6.97 35.82 -2.62
N LEU A 11 -7.85 35.54 -1.66
CA LEU A 11 -7.45 35.24 -0.29
C LEU A 11 -6.61 33.96 -0.16
N ARG A 12 -6.84 32.97 -1.02
CA ARG A 12 -6.04 31.73 -1.03
C ARG A 12 -4.62 31.89 -1.59
N GLU A 13 -4.40 32.91 -2.39
CA GLU A 13 -3.09 33.23 -3.00
C GLU A 13 -2.24 34.08 -2.06
N LEU A 14 -2.81 34.65 -1.00
CA LEU A 14 -2.07 35.42 -0.01
C LEU A 14 -1.10 34.52 0.76
N PRO A 15 0.08 35.08 1.15
CA PRO A 15 0.94 34.44 2.13
C PRO A 15 0.17 34.12 3.42
N ALA A 16 0.36 32.92 3.97
CA ALA A 16 -0.36 32.48 5.18
C ALA A 16 -0.22 33.47 6.35
N ALA A 17 0.96 34.07 6.54
CA ALA A 17 1.18 35.09 7.55
C ALA A 17 0.34 36.35 7.33
N GLN A 18 0.16 36.81 6.10
CA GLN A 18 -0.68 37.95 5.77
C GLN A 18 -2.16 37.61 5.99
N LEU A 19 -2.59 36.44 5.55
CA LEU A 19 -3.96 35.98 5.73
C LEU A 19 -4.33 35.93 7.23
N TRP A 20 -3.43 35.41 8.08
CA TRP A 20 -3.68 35.27 9.50
C TRP A 20 -3.52 36.58 10.28
N ASN A 21 -2.42 37.31 10.09
CA ASN A 21 -2.09 38.44 10.92
C ASN A 21 -2.73 39.76 10.47
N VAL A 22 -3.25 39.81 9.24
CA VAL A 22 -3.85 41.04 8.69
C VAL A 22 -5.33 40.85 8.41
N GLU A 23 -5.71 39.83 7.64
CA GLU A 23 -7.08 39.70 7.19
C GLU A 23 -8.03 39.13 8.26
N VAL A 24 -7.57 38.20 9.10
CA VAL A 24 -8.37 37.67 10.22
C VAL A 24 -8.71 38.77 11.24
N PRO A 25 -7.77 39.58 11.75
CA PRO A 25 -8.10 40.69 12.66
C PRO A 25 -9.07 41.74 12.07
N LYS A 26 -8.94 42.02 10.77
CA LYS A 26 -9.93 42.92 10.09
C LYS A 26 -11.32 42.32 10.11
N PHE A 27 -11.44 41.01 9.81
CA PHE A 27 -12.72 40.31 9.83
C PHE A 27 -13.36 40.29 11.21
N ASP A 28 -12.56 40.12 12.26
CA ASP A 28 -13.06 40.08 13.65
C ASP A 28 -13.62 41.41 14.14
N GLN A 29 -13.20 42.53 13.54
CA GLN A 29 -13.72 43.88 13.82
C GLN A 29 -15.06 44.17 13.11
N LEU A 30 -15.47 43.36 12.13
CA LEU A 30 -16.68 43.57 11.35
C LEU A 30 -17.93 43.21 12.14
N GLY A 31 -19.03 43.95 11.85
CA GLY A 31 -20.34 43.62 12.33
C GLY A 31 -20.93 42.35 11.67
N PRO A 32 -21.98 41.75 12.25
CA PRO A 32 -22.55 40.49 11.75
C PRO A 32 -22.97 40.49 10.28
N LYS A 33 -23.51 41.60 9.80
CA LYS A 33 -23.95 41.77 8.38
C LYS A 33 -22.74 41.76 7.43
N GLU A 34 -21.68 42.48 7.81
CA GLU A 34 -20.46 42.61 7.02
C GLU A 34 -19.67 41.28 6.98
N ARG A 35 -19.57 40.61 8.14
CA ARG A 35 -18.96 39.26 8.22
C ARG A 35 -19.64 38.27 7.26
N ASN A 36 -20.99 38.30 7.18
CA ASN A 36 -21.73 37.44 6.28
C ASN A 36 -21.40 37.69 4.79
N GLN A 37 -20.99 38.92 4.43
CA GLN A 37 -20.53 39.25 3.08
C GLN A 37 -19.08 38.79 2.83
N GLN A 38 -18.26 38.64 3.88
CA GLN A 38 -16.87 38.25 3.80
C GLN A 38 -16.61 36.77 4.20
N VAL A 39 -17.61 35.92 4.08
CA VAL A 39 -17.48 34.49 4.40
C VAL A 39 -16.39 33.76 3.61
N ALA A 40 -15.96 34.33 2.48
CA ALA A 40 -14.83 33.86 1.68
C ALA A 40 -13.54 33.74 2.49
N LEU A 41 -13.35 34.63 3.50
CA LEU A 41 -12.19 34.56 4.41
C LEU A 41 -12.22 33.30 5.26
N VAL A 42 -13.34 32.98 5.90
CA VAL A 42 -13.48 31.77 6.73
C VAL A 42 -13.18 30.51 5.91
N ARG A 43 -13.65 30.48 4.65
CA ARG A 43 -13.34 29.39 3.70
C ARG A 43 -11.84 29.31 3.37
N ALA A 44 -11.20 30.45 3.09
CA ALA A 44 -9.79 30.51 2.72
C ALA A 44 -8.90 30.06 3.87
N VAL A 45 -9.11 30.59 5.08
CA VAL A 45 -8.41 30.19 6.30
C VAL A 45 -8.59 28.69 6.56
N GLY A 46 -9.83 28.19 6.50
CA GLY A 46 -10.13 26.76 6.70
C GLY A 46 -9.50 25.82 5.68
N VAL A 47 -8.98 26.32 4.55
CA VAL A 47 -8.27 25.52 3.54
C VAL A 47 -6.76 25.68 3.65
N VAL A 48 -6.27 26.93 3.72
CA VAL A 48 -4.84 27.24 3.74
C VAL A 48 -4.14 26.59 4.94
N PHE A 49 -4.74 26.68 6.11
CA PHE A 49 -4.10 26.18 7.35
C PHE A 49 -4.30 24.69 7.62
N THR A 50 -5.16 23.99 6.88
CA THR A 50 -5.28 22.53 7.00
C THR A 50 -4.01 21.80 6.55
N THR A 51 -3.25 22.36 5.62
CA THR A 51 -2.01 21.80 5.08
C THR A 51 -0.76 22.32 5.80
N SER A 52 -0.89 23.26 6.74
CA SER A 52 0.23 23.78 7.54
C SER A 52 0.92 22.67 8.30
N ARG A 53 2.26 22.71 8.34
CA ARG A 53 3.08 21.81 9.15
C ARG A 53 3.36 22.37 10.56
N ASN A 54 2.97 23.63 10.84
CA ASN A 54 3.14 24.27 12.15
C ASN A 54 1.97 23.92 13.08
N PRO A 55 2.20 23.15 14.17
CA PRO A 55 1.14 22.73 15.09
C PRO A 55 0.51 23.91 15.86
N GLU A 56 1.31 24.90 16.26
CA GLU A 56 0.85 26.07 17.01
C GLU A 56 -0.11 26.90 16.17
N MET A 57 0.23 27.13 14.90
CA MET A 57 -0.62 27.82 13.96
C MET A 57 -1.93 27.06 13.72
N LYS A 58 -1.88 25.74 13.57
CA LYS A 58 -3.12 24.94 13.47
C LYS A 58 -3.99 25.06 14.71
N ALA A 59 -3.41 25.07 15.89
CA ALA A 59 -4.14 25.23 17.14
C ALA A 59 -4.80 26.61 17.23
N ALA A 60 -4.10 27.68 16.89
CA ALA A 60 -4.63 29.05 16.86
C ALA A 60 -5.80 29.19 15.86
N VAL A 61 -5.63 28.67 14.64
CA VAL A 61 -6.70 28.67 13.61
C VAL A 61 -7.89 27.83 14.06
N LYS A 62 -7.67 26.68 14.70
CA LYS A 62 -8.75 25.87 15.25
C LYS A 62 -9.53 26.63 16.33
N ALA A 63 -8.85 27.27 17.28
CA ALA A 63 -9.49 28.07 18.32
C ALA A 63 -10.35 29.20 17.73
N TRP A 64 -9.85 29.89 16.71
CA TRP A 64 -10.63 30.89 15.98
C TRP A 64 -11.84 30.28 15.28
N MET A 65 -11.71 29.15 14.59
CA MET A 65 -12.85 28.46 13.98
C MET A 65 -13.89 28.03 15.02
N ILE A 66 -13.46 27.60 16.19
CA ILE A 66 -14.35 27.23 17.31
C ILE A 66 -15.10 28.46 17.83
N SER A 67 -14.47 29.64 17.90
CA SER A 67 -15.15 30.88 18.31
C SER A 67 -16.25 31.28 17.30
N LEU A 68 -16.02 31.06 16.01
CA LEU A 68 -16.99 31.32 14.95
C LEU A 68 -18.21 30.39 14.96
N LEU A 69 -18.22 29.31 15.73
CA LEU A 69 -19.38 28.45 15.92
C LEU A 69 -20.54 29.20 16.69
N GLN A 70 -20.24 30.32 17.35
CA GLN A 70 -21.22 31.17 18.02
C GLN A 70 -21.62 32.41 17.20
N ASP A 71 -21.10 32.56 15.97
CA ASP A 71 -21.43 33.69 15.12
C ASP A 71 -22.96 33.71 14.79
N PRO A 72 -23.61 34.86 14.81
CA PRO A 72 -25.05 34.99 14.45
C PRO A 72 -25.37 34.48 13.05
N SER A 73 -24.41 34.56 12.10
CA SER A 73 -24.57 34.09 10.72
C SER A 73 -24.41 32.58 10.62
N GLU A 74 -25.51 31.90 10.26
CA GLU A 74 -25.46 30.45 9.97
C GLU A 74 -24.42 30.11 8.89
N LYS A 75 -24.26 30.99 7.91
CA LYS A 75 -23.29 30.77 6.83
C LYS A 75 -21.86 30.71 7.36
N ILE A 76 -21.49 31.57 8.32
CA ILE A 76 -20.16 31.55 8.98
C ILE A 76 -20.00 30.29 9.82
N ARG A 77 -20.98 29.99 10.71
CA ARG A 77 -20.94 28.77 11.55
C ARG A 77 -20.75 27.51 10.71
N ARG A 78 -21.45 27.40 9.57
CA ARG A 78 -21.36 26.25 8.66
C ARG A 78 -19.99 26.08 8.00
N TYR A 79 -19.33 27.18 7.62
CA TYR A 79 -17.96 27.08 7.07
C TYR A 79 -16.94 26.80 8.15
N ALA A 80 -17.05 27.35 9.34
CA ALA A 80 -16.25 27.01 10.50
C ALA A 80 -16.40 25.51 10.86
N THR A 81 -17.64 25.03 10.94
CA THR A 81 -17.96 23.60 11.13
C THR A 81 -17.26 22.70 10.10
N ALA A 82 -17.19 23.13 8.83
CA ALA A 82 -16.54 22.34 7.78
C ALA A 82 -15.00 22.29 7.89
N ALA A 83 -14.40 23.30 8.52
CA ALA A 83 -12.94 23.39 8.68
C ALA A 83 -12.43 22.61 9.90
N ILE A 84 -13.15 22.60 11.01
CA ILE A 84 -12.75 22.00 12.29
C ILE A 84 -12.27 20.53 12.14
N PRO A 85 -12.97 19.62 11.42
CA PRO A 85 -12.47 18.24 11.27
C PRO A 85 -11.13 18.11 10.56
N LYS A 86 -10.72 19.10 9.78
CA LYS A 86 -9.45 19.11 9.05
C LYS A 86 -8.31 19.70 9.90
N LEU A 87 -8.65 20.50 10.89
CA LEU A 87 -7.71 21.11 11.85
C LEU A 87 -7.47 20.22 13.07
N GLY A 88 -8.25 19.15 13.20
CA GLY A 88 -8.23 18.24 14.35
C GLY A 88 -9.27 18.62 15.40
N GLY A 89 -10.27 17.73 15.60
CA GLY A 89 -11.29 17.91 16.64
C GLY A 89 -10.75 17.63 18.05
N ASP A 90 -11.44 18.21 19.04
CA ASP A 90 -11.23 17.98 20.46
C ASP A 90 -12.58 18.01 21.20
N GLU A 91 -12.57 17.77 22.51
CA GLU A 91 -13.77 17.76 23.34
C GLU A 91 -14.54 19.09 23.32
N GLU A 92 -13.84 20.23 23.19
CA GLU A 92 -14.47 21.56 23.12
C GLU A 92 -15.27 21.71 21.82
N SER A 93 -14.63 21.39 20.69
CA SER A 93 -15.28 21.45 19.38
C SER A 93 -16.45 20.45 19.28
N GLU A 94 -16.30 19.25 19.84
CA GLU A 94 -17.36 18.24 19.91
C GLU A 94 -18.59 18.79 20.66
N ARG A 95 -18.37 19.30 21.86
CA ARG A 95 -19.45 19.85 22.70
C ARG A 95 -20.19 20.99 22.00
N LYS A 96 -19.47 21.98 21.47
CA LYS A 96 -20.09 23.12 20.74
C LYS A 96 -20.87 22.68 19.51
N LEU A 97 -20.38 21.69 18.78
CA LEU A 97 -21.11 21.13 17.64
C LEU A 97 -22.38 20.38 18.06
N ILE A 98 -22.35 19.64 19.18
CA ILE A 98 -23.54 19.00 19.75
C ILE A 98 -24.57 20.05 20.17
N ASP A 99 -24.15 21.18 20.77
CA ASP A 99 -25.04 22.25 21.17
C ASP A 99 -25.70 22.90 19.96
N ILE A 100 -24.96 23.18 18.88
CA ILE A 100 -25.55 23.69 17.63
C ILE A 100 -26.53 22.67 17.05
N LEU A 101 -26.21 21.37 17.04
CA LEU A 101 -27.12 20.34 16.51
C LEU A 101 -28.48 20.35 17.22
N LYS A 102 -28.49 20.63 18.54
CA LYS A 102 -29.68 20.65 19.37
C LYS A 102 -30.50 21.96 19.22
N THR A 103 -29.83 23.06 18.88
CA THR A 103 -30.44 24.40 18.93
C THR A 103 -30.77 24.98 17.54
N THR A 104 -30.13 24.50 16.47
CA THR A 104 -30.42 25.04 15.13
C THR A 104 -31.66 24.40 14.51
N ASP A 105 -32.49 25.22 13.87
CA ASP A 105 -33.62 24.76 13.07
C ASP A 105 -33.31 24.69 11.57
N VAL A 106 -32.06 25.00 11.17
CA VAL A 106 -31.64 25.06 9.78
C VAL A 106 -31.11 23.69 9.32
N ASP A 107 -31.86 22.95 8.50
CA ASP A 107 -31.52 21.59 8.03
C ASP A 107 -30.15 21.48 7.39
N ARG A 108 -29.72 22.47 6.59
CA ARG A 108 -28.41 22.47 5.96
C ARG A 108 -27.26 22.61 6.98
N GLU A 109 -27.52 23.32 8.10
CA GLU A 109 -26.57 23.41 9.21
C GLU A 109 -26.54 22.10 10.00
N LYS A 110 -27.73 21.53 10.34
CA LYS A 110 -27.81 20.19 10.97
C LYS A 110 -27.01 19.13 10.21
N LYS A 111 -27.21 19.04 8.90
CA LYS A 111 -26.45 18.10 8.04
C LYS A 111 -24.95 18.33 8.08
N LYS A 112 -24.51 19.60 8.14
CA LYS A 112 -23.10 19.94 8.18
C LYS A 112 -22.46 19.62 9.51
N VAL A 113 -23.15 19.92 10.61
CA VAL A 113 -22.74 19.59 11.97
C VAL A 113 -22.70 18.08 12.17
N ALA A 114 -23.72 17.34 11.72
CA ALA A 114 -23.72 15.89 11.74
C ALA A 114 -22.50 15.30 11.01
N SER A 115 -22.22 15.78 9.79
CA SER A 115 -21.04 15.35 9.03
C SER A 115 -19.70 15.72 9.70
N ALA A 116 -19.65 16.79 10.48
CA ALA A 116 -18.46 17.12 11.27
C ALA A 116 -18.33 16.17 12.47
N LEU A 117 -19.39 15.94 13.22
CA LEU A 117 -19.43 15.01 14.35
C LEU A 117 -19.11 13.55 13.95
N GLU A 118 -19.54 13.10 12.77
CA GLU A 118 -19.13 11.80 12.21
C GLU A 118 -17.60 11.66 12.04
N LYS A 119 -16.88 12.78 11.93
CA LYS A 119 -15.43 12.80 11.67
C LYS A 119 -14.59 12.96 12.94
N ILE A 120 -15.10 13.70 13.92
CA ILE A 120 -14.37 14.07 15.14
C ILE A 120 -15.08 13.68 16.42
N GLY A 121 -16.34 13.24 16.35
CA GLY A 121 -17.13 12.90 17.51
C GLY A 121 -16.48 11.84 18.39
N GLY A 122 -16.63 12.01 19.68
CA GLY A 122 -16.16 11.15 20.75
C GLY A 122 -17.30 10.47 21.52
N ALA A 123 -17.07 10.20 22.81
CA ALA A 123 -18.04 9.58 23.68
C ALA A 123 -19.32 10.43 23.89
N ALA A 124 -19.18 11.77 23.90
CA ALA A 124 -20.33 12.65 24.04
C ALA A 124 -21.26 12.57 22.82
N THR A 125 -20.69 12.50 21.60
CA THR A 125 -21.49 12.30 20.38
C THR A 125 -22.21 10.96 20.37
N LEU A 126 -21.53 9.87 20.77
CA LEU A 126 -22.16 8.55 20.87
C LEU A 126 -23.34 8.57 21.85
N LYS A 127 -23.21 9.23 23.01
CA LYS A 127 -24.29 9.39 23.97
C LYS A 127 -25.44 10.21 23.40
N ALA A 128 -25.15 11.28 22.65
CA ALA A 128 -26.16 12.10 22.00
C ALA A 128 -26.94 11.35 20.91
N VAL A 129 -26.24 10.51 20.11
CA VAL A 129 -26.86 9.66 19.07
C VAL A 129 -27.75 8.59 19.68
N ALA A 130 -27.33 7.94 20.77
CA ALA A 130 -28.12 6.92 21.45
C ALA A 130 -29.41 7.46 22.08
N GLY A 131 -29.45 8.77 22.44
CA GLY A 131 -30.61 9.43 23.04
C GLY A 131 -31.55 10.12 22.06
N SER A 132 -31.13 10.34 20.81
CA SER A 132 -31.92 10.98 19.78
C SER A 132 -32.47 9.92 18.82
N GLY A 133 -33.80 9.81 18.70
CA GLY A 133 -34.39 8.92 17.68
C GLY A 133 -34.13 9.37 16.23
N GLU A 134 -33.39 10.46 16.01
CA GLU A 134 -33.01 10.98 14.70
C GLU A 134 -31.78 10.29 14.14
N LYS A 135 -31.92 9.61 13.00
CA LYS A 135 -30.85 8.96 12.24
C LYS A 135 -29.98 9.94 11.42
N LEU A 136 -29.74 11.16 11.93
CA LEU A 136 -29.02 12.18 11.19
C LEU A 136 -27.49 11.93 11.20
N ILE A 137 -26.97 11.29 12.25
CA ILE A 137 -25.56 10.96 12.44
C ILE A 137 -25.39 9.45 12.25
N ASP A 138 -24.39 9.07 11.45
CA ASP A 138 -24.00 7.67 11.26
C ASP A 138 -23.17 7.19 12.46
N GLU A 139 -23.76 6.36 13.30
CA GLU A 139 -23.13 5.81 14.50
C GLU A 139 -21.82 5.07 14.18
N GLN A 140 -21.75 4.32 13.08
CA GLN A 140 -20.56 3.62 12.65
C GLN A 140 -19.37 4.56 12.47
N LYS A 141 -19.60 5.71 11.83
CA LYS A 141 -18.56 6.71 11.60
C LYS A 141 -18.09 7.36 12.89
N VAL A 142 -19.00 7.59 13.85
CA VAL A 142 -18.63 8.10 15.18
C VAL A 142 -17.82 7.06 15.95
N ARG A 143 -18.21 5.81 15.95
CA ARG A 143 -17.44 4.72 16.58
C ARG A 143 -16.04 4.59 15.95
N ALA A 144 -15.93 4.72 14.64
CA ALA A 144 -14.63 4.75 13.96
C ALA A 144 -13.79 5.99 14.37
N SER A 145 -14.44 7.14 14.59
CA SER A 145 -13.79 8.35 15.12
C SER A 145 -13.23 8.12 16.52
N VAL A 146 -14.04 7.58 17.43
CA VAL A 146 -13.62 7.22 18.80
C VAL A 146 -12.45 6.23 18.76
N ALA A 147 -12.55 5.23 17.91
CA ALA A 147 -11.48 4.24 17.75
C ALA A 147 -10.14 4.86 17.27
N ARG A 148 -10.18 5.89 16.42
CA ARG A 148 -8.98 6.64 16.01
C ARG A 148 -8.39 7.48 17.14
N GLN A 149 -9.23 8.09 17.96
CA GLN A 149 -8.79 8.87 19.13
C GLN A 149 -8.09 7.99 20.18
N GLY A 150 -8.46 6.71 20.28
CA GLY A 150 -7.80 5.71 21.13
C GLY A 150 -6.39 5.30 20.70
N GLY A 151 -5.90 5.82 19.58
CA GLY A 151 -4.56 5.58 19.05
C GLY A 151 -4.52 4.77 17.75
N PRO A 152 -3.31 4.56 17.21
CA PRO A 152 -3.13 3.80 15.98
C PRO A 152 -3.49 2.32 16.18
N SER A 153 -4.04 1.72 15.14
CA SER A 153 -4.30 0.27 15.11
C SER A 153 -3.35 -0.39 14.12
N ASN A 154 -2.68 -1.45 14.56
CA ASN A 154 -1.69 -2.15 13.77
C ASN A 154 -1.99 -3.65 13.71
N VAL A 155 -1.59 -4.29 12.62
CA VAL A 155 -1.63 -5.75 12.51
C VAL A 155 -0.49 -6.36 13.32
N ARG A 156 -0.79 -7.34 14.15
CA ARG A 156 0.17 -8.10 14.94
C ARG A 156 0.69 -9.28 14.11
N LEU A 157 1.97 -9.25 13.80
CA LEU A 157 2.61 -10.32 13.02
C LEU A 157 2.87 -11.57 13.86
N ASP A 158 3.08 -11.41 15.15
CA ASP A 158 3.43 -12.42 16.15
C ASP A 158 2.21 -13.14 16.75
N ALA A 159 1.01 -12.60 16.53
CA ALA A 159 -0.20 -13.18 17.08
C ALA A 159 -0.56 -14.50 16.39
N ILE A 160 -0.96 -15.48 17.20
CA ILE A 160 -1.29 -16.82 16.72
C ILE A 160 -2.67 -16.81 16.06
N VAL A 161 -2.73 -17.26 14.83
CA VAL A 161 -3.97 -17.67 14.15
C VAL A 161 -4.22 -19.14 14.48
N PRO A 162 -5.24 -19.47 15.27
CA PRO A 162 -5.51 -20.87 15.60
C PRO A 162 -5.94 -21.63 14.35
N LYS A 163 -5.61 -22.92 14.30
CA LYS A 163 -6.08 -23.80 13.23
C LYS A 163 -7.60 -23.76 13.12
N GLN A 164 -8.09 -23.55 11.92
CA GLN A 164 -9.52 -23.56 11.63
C GLN A 164 -9.78 -24.40 10.38
N PRO A 165 -10.72 -25.36 10.42
CA PRO A 165 -11.10 -26.13 9.25
C PRO A 165 -11.59 -25.21 8.13
N GLY A 166 -11.10 -25.44 6.93
CA GLY A 166 -11.49 -24.67 5.75
C GLY A 166 -10.90 -23.27 5.62
N LEU A 167 -10.04 -22.83 6.55
CA LEU A 167 -9.34 -21.56 6.41
C LEU A 167 -8.43 -21.59 5.19
N ARG A 168 -8.61 -20.63 4.30
CA ARG A 168 -7.82 -20.46 3.07
C ARG A 168 -7.18 -19.10 3.07
N LEU A 169 -5.95 -19.04 2.56
CA LEU A 169 -5.27 -17.79 2.26
C LEU A 169 -4.95 -17.74 0.76
N HIS A 170 -5.05 -16.56 0.20
CA HIS A 170 -4.66 -16.27 -1.17
C HIS A 170 -3.33 -15.53 -1.15
N LEU A 171 -2.31 -16.14 -1.75
CA LEU A 171 -1.02 -15.51 -1.99
C LEU A 171 -1.05 -14.92 -3.39
N ARG A 172 -1.30 -13.63 -3.51
CA ARG A 172 -1.39 -12.95 -4.79
C ARG A 172 -0.01 -12.66 -5.35
N CYS A 173 0.12 -12.80 -6.66
CA CYS A 173 1.34 -12.52 -7.41
C CYS A 173 1.00 -11.96 -8.80
N ARG A 174 2.03 -11.56 -9.53
CA ARG A 174 1.87 -11.19 -10.93
C ARG A 174 1.55 -12.42 -11.77
N LYS A 175 0.72 -12.23 -12.80
CA LYS A 175 0.40 -13.29 -13.77
C LYS A 175 1.67 -13.84 -14.40
N GLY A 176 1.80 -15.18 -14.38
CA GLY A 176 2.97 -15.91 -14.83
C GLY A 176 3.98 -16.28 -13.74
N LEU A 177 3.80 -15.81 -12.50
CA LEU A 177 4.65 -16.17 -11.34
C LEU A 177 3.99 -17.17 -10.39
N GLU A 178 2.76 -17.59 -10.64
CA GLU A 178 1.97 -18.42 -9.71
C GLU A 178 2.65 -19.76 -9.39
N SER A 179 3.22 -20.41 -10.39
CA SER A 179 3.92 -21.68 -10.18
C SER A 179 5.17 -21.49 -9.31
N ILE A 180 5.87 -20.36 -9.42
CA ILE A 180 7.05 -20.06 -8.59
C ILE A 180 6.64 -19.85 -7.13
N VAL A 181 5.54 -19.13 -6.88
CA VAL A 181 4.98 -18.97 -5.54
C VAL A 181 4.53 -20.32 -4.97
N ALA A 182 3.87 -21.15 -5.79
CA ALA A 182 3.46 -22.49 -5.35
C ALA A 182 4.65 -23.39 -5.02
N ASP A 183 5.72 -23.33 -5.80
CA ASP A 183 6.93 -24.09 -5.55
C ASP A 183 7.66 -23.60 -4.30
N GLU A 184 7.65 -22.31 -4.00
CA GLU A 184 8.15 -21.77 -2.73
C GLU A 184 7.41 -22.37 -1.54
N VAL A 185 6.07 -22.41 -1.59
CA VAL A 185 5.24 -22.98 -0.52
C VAL A 185 5.51 -24.49 -0.36
N ARG A 186 5.61 -25.24 -1.47
CA ARG A 186 5.88 -26.69 -1.43
C ARG A 186 7.24 -27.02 -0.84
N GLU A 187 8.26 -26.22 -1.18
CA GLU A 187 9.59 -26.41 -0.57
C GLU A 187 9.62 -26.05 0.90
N ASP A 188 8.94 -24.98 1.30
CA ASP A 188 8.77 -24.62 2.70
C ASP A 188 8.05 -25.73 3.46
N GLU A 189 6.95 -26.25 2.89
CA GLU A 189 6.22 -27.39 3.45
C GLU A 189 7.12 -28.62 3.65
N GLY A 190 7.97 -28.95 2.65
CA GLY A 190 8.94 -30.05 2.73
C GLY A 190 9.99 -29.88 3.82
N ARG A 191 10.23 -28.66 4.30
CA ARG A 191 11.12 -28.33 5.42
C ARG A 191 10.39 -28.19 6.75
N GLY A 192 9.11 -28.55 6.81
CA GLY A 192 8.28 -28.44 8.02
C GLY A 192 7.46 -27.15 8.10
N GLY A 193 7.40 -26.38 7.05
CA GLY A 193 6.56 -25.18 6.97
C GLY A 193 5.08 -25.49 7.15
N LYS A 194 4.33 -24.49 7.55
CA LYS A 194 2.94 -24.64 8.04
C LYS A 194 1.87 -24.53 6.94
N PHE A 195 2.26 -24.24 5.71
CA PHE A 195 1.30 -23.99 4.63
C PHE A 195 1.38 -25.08 3.58
N ARG A 196 0.22 -25.47 3.03
CA ARG A 196 0.10 -26.41 1.92
C ARG A 196 -0.61 -25.74 0.75
N VAL A 197 -0.12 -25.95 -0.47
CA VAL A 197 -0.78 -25.51 -1.69
C VAL A 197 -2.04 -26.35 -1.92
N VAL A 198 -3.16 -25.66 -2.10
CA VAL A 198 -4.47 -26.28 -2.44
C VAL A 198 -4.77 -26.13 -3.91
N GLU A 199 -4.53 -24.93 -4.44
CA GLU A 199 -4.89 -24.60 -5.81
C GLU A 199 -3.98 -23.48 -6.35
N VAL A 200 -3.70 -23.51 -7.65
CA VAL A 200 -3.02 -22.43 -8.38
C VAL A 200 -4.02 -21.84 -9.36
N ARG A 201 -4.32 -20.56 -9.23
CA ARG A 201 -5.22 -19.83 -10.14
C ARG A 201 -4.50 -18.61 -10.70
N GLY A 202 -4.96 -18.10 -11.84
CA GLY A 202 -4.39 -16.89 -12.43
C GLY A 202 -4.25 -15.75 -11.39
N CYS A 203 -3.05 -15.21 -11.22
CA CYS A 203 -2.66 -14.14 -10.30
C CYS A 203 -2.65 -14.48 -8.79
N PHE A 204 -2.91 -15.72 -8.35
CA PHE A 204 -2.77 -16.11 -6.94
C PHE A 204 -2.66 -17.62 -6.72
N VAL A 205 -2.11 -17.98 -5.58
CA VAL A 205 -2.01 -19.36 -5.07
C VAL A 205 -2.87 -19.48 -3.83
N VAL A 206 -3.77 -20.47 -3.79
CA VAL A 206 -4.56 -20.79 -2.61
C VAL A 206 -3.77 -21.73 -1.72
N VAL A 207 -3.57 -21.34 -0.48
CA VAL A 207 -2.90 -22.16 0.53
C VAL A 207 -3.81 -22.40 1.73
N GLU A 208 -3.60 -23.51 2.41
CA GLU A 208 -4.24 -23.78 3.70
C GLU A 208 -3.19 -23.99 4.79
N PRO A 209 -3.41 -23.49 6.00
CA PRO A 209 -2.56 -23.79 7.13
C PRO A 209 -2.80 -25.22 7.63
N LYS A 210 -1.72 -25.98 7.81
CA LYS A 210 -1.74 -27.33 8.39
C LYS A 210 -1.94 -27.29 9.91
N ASP A 211 -1.49 -26.21 10.54
CA ASP A 211 -1.53 -25.98 11.97
C ASP A 211 -1.75 -24.50 12.31
N ALA A 212 -1.79 -24.17 13.60
CA ALA A 212 -1.76 -22.79 14.07
C ALA A 212 -0.47 -22.08 13.56
N PHE A 213 -0.60 -20.83 13.15
CA PHE A 213 0.50 -20.07 12.57
C PHE A 213 0.44 -18.60 12.98
N THR A 214 1.52 -17.88 12.69
CA THR A 214 1.58 -16.44 12.81
C THR A 214 1.75 -15.81 11.41
N LEU A 215 1.36 -14.53 11.27
CA LEU A 215 1.64 -13.82 10.02
C LEU A 215 3.15 -13.68 9.79
N ALA A 216 3.96 -13.60 10.84
CA ALA A 216 5.41 -13.59 10.73
C ALA A 216 5.95 -14.84 10.02
N GLU A 217 5.39 -16.01 10.31
CA GLU A 217 5.76 -17.27 9.62
C GLU A 217 5.32 -17.24 8.16
N LEU A 218 4.11 -16.74 7.84
CA LEU A 218 3.66 -16.58 6.47
C LEU A 218 4.57 -15.66 5.66
N TYR A 219 5.04 -14.57 6.26
CA TYR A 219 5.93 -13.59 5.63
C TYR A 219 7.40 -14.02 5.58
N GLN A 220 7.73 -15.28 5.94
CA GLN A 220 9.00 -15.91 5.54
C GLN A 220 9.02 -16.25 4.04
N LEU A 221 7.86 -16.53 3.45
CA LEU A 221 7.71 -16.67 2.00
C LEU A 221 7.89 -15.30 1.33
N ARG A 222 8.59 -15.26 0.20
CA ARG A 222 9.05 -14.00 -0.41
C ARG A 222 8.48 -13.72 -1.80
N CYS A 223 8.00 -14.75 -2.51
CA CYS A 223 7.62 -14.66 -3.92
C CYS A 223 6.22 -14.08 -4.16
N PHE A 224 5.37 -13.93 -3.14
CA PHE A 224 4.03 -13.34 -3.29
C PHE A 224 4.01 -11.83 -3.04
N ASP A 225 3.08 -11.12 -3.67
CA ASP A 225 2.88 -9.66 -3.47
C ASP A 225 2.14 -9.38 -2.16
N THR A 226 0.94 -9.92 -2.05
CA THR A 226 0.07 -9.76 -0.88
C THR A 226 -0.53 -11.09 -0.47
N ALA A 227 -0.76 -11.24 0.84
CA ALA A 227 -1.49 -12.36 1.40
C ALA A 227 -2.82 -11.89 1.98
N ALA A 228 -3.89 -12.66 1.79
CA ALA A 228 -5.20 -12.33 2.31
C ALA A 228 -5.95 -13.61 2.74
N PHE A 229 -6.80 -13.50 3.75
CA PHE A 229 -7.72 -14.55 4.14
C PHE A 229 -8.92 -14.55 3.19
N SER A 230 -9.28 -15.70 2.64
CA SER A 230 -10.48 -15.88 1.83
C SER A 230 -11.71 -15.84 2.73
N LEU A 231 -12.62 -14.88 2.51
CA LEU A 231 -13.84 -14.74 3.29
C LEU A 231 -15.06 -15.35 2.59
N ALA A 232 -15.22 -15.04 1.31
CA ALA A 232 -16.36 -15.48 0.53
C ALA A 232 -16.06 -15.52 -0.96
N PHE A 233 -16.90 -16.27 -1.64
CA PHE A 233 -16.95 -16.35 -3.07
C PHE A 233 -18.39 -16.02 -3.52
N ILE A 234 -18.56 -14.96 -4.29
CA ILE A 234 -19.85 -14.46 -4.74
C ILE A 234 -20.05 -14.84 -6.20
N ARG A 235 -21.15 -15.51 -6.50
CA ARG A 235 -21.63 -15.71 -7.85
C ARG A 235 -22.49 -14.53 -8.26
N GLU A 236 -22.46 -14.11 -9.50
CA GLU A 236 -23.27 -13.01 -10.04
C GLU A 236 -23.10 -11.70 -9.24
N PRO A 237 -21.91 -11.09 -9.24
CA PRO A 237 -21.57 -9.97 -8.37
C PRO A 237 -22.40 -8.68 -8.60
N GLY A 238 -23.16 -8.61 -9.69
CA GLY A 238 -24.09 -7.50 -9.99
C GLY A 238 -25.49 -7.64 -9.34
N SER A 239 -25.80 -8.77 -8.69
CA SER A 239 -27.10 -9.00 -8.08
C SER A 239 -27.26 -8.25 -6.74
N ALA A 240 -28.53 -7.97 -6.34
CA ALA A 240 -28.83 -7.39 -5.03
C ALA A 240 -28.38 -8.32 -3.87
N GLU A 241 -28.47 -9.63 -4.09
CA GLU A 241 -28.03 -10.66 -3.14
C GLU A 241 -26.52 -10.62 -2.91
N ALA A 242 -25.75 -10.25 -3.94
CA ALA A 242 -24.29 -10.12 -3.82
C ALA A 242 -23.86 -9.15 -2.74
N LEU A 243 -24.52 -8.00 -2.61
CA LEU A 243 -24.22 -7.01 -1.58
C LEU A 243 -24.54 -7.54 -0.17
N GLU A 244 -25.58 -8.35 -0.05
CA GLU A 244 -25.93 -8.98 1.23
C GLU A 244 -24.93 -10.08 1.62
N VAL A 245 -24.52 -10.93 0.67
CA VAL A 245 -23.48 -11.94 0.88
C VAL A 245 -22.17 -11.28 1.31
N LEU A 246 -21.79 -10.17 0.66
CA LEU A 246 -20.61 -9.39 1.02
C LEU A 246 -20.70 -8.82 2.44
N ALA A 247 -21.84 -8.23 2.80
CA ALA A 247 -22.04 -7.71 4.15
C ALA A 247 -21.98 -8.81 5.21
N LYS A 248 -22.59 -9.98 4.95
CA LYS A 248 -22.51 -11.17 5.83
C LYS A 248 -21.09 -11.72 5.95
N ALA A 249 -20.31 -11.74 4.87
CA ALA A 249 -18.92 -12.18 4.90
C ALA A 249 -18.07 -11.26 5.78
N ILE A 250 -18.25 -9.94 5.66
CA ILE A 250 -17.56 -8.93 6.49
C ILE A 250 -17.95 -9.10 7.99
N ALA A 251 -19.23 -9.28 8.27
CA ALA A 251 -19.77 -9.40 9.61
C ALA A 251 -19.60 -10.81 10.22
N SER A 252 -19.00 -11.76 9.51
CA SER A 252 -18.92 -13.14 9.91
C SER A 252 -18.07 -13.34 11.19
N PRO A 253 -18.36 -14.38 11.98
CA PRO A 253 -17.55 -14.74 13.15
C PRO A 253 -16.08 -15.00 12.80
N LEU A 254 -15.79 -15.50 11.61
CA LEU A 254 -14.42 -15.70 11.13
C LEU A 254 -13.70 -14.36 10.96
N THR A 255 -14.31 -13.40 10.27
CA THR A 255 -13.75 -12.05 10.05
C THR A 255 -13.51 -11.35 11.39
N GLU A 256 -14.49 -11.37 12.28
CA GLU A 256 -14.37 -10.79 13.61
C GLU A 256 -13.22 -11.41 14.39
N LYS A 257 -13.17 -12.75 14.45
CA LYS A 257 -12.13 -13.48 15.19
C LYS A 257 -10.72 -13.17 14.67
N LEU A 258 -10.54 -13.18 13.34
CA LEU A 258 -9.26 -12.85 12.72
C LEU A 258 -8.84 -11.40 13.02
N MET A 259 -9.75 -10.46 12.83
CA MET A 259 -9.45 -9.05 13.06
C MET A 259 -9.14 -8.76 14.51
N LEU A 260 -9.93 -9.29 15.47
CA LEU A 260 -9.70 -9.05 16.89
C LEU A 260 -8.40 -9.72 17.40
N ALA A 261 -8.13 -10.96 16.97
CA ALA A 261 -6.92 -11.67 17.39
C ALA A 261 -5.62 -11.05 16.85
N LEU A 262 -5.68 -10.54 15.62
CA LEU A 262 -4.50 -10.06 14.89
C LEU A 262 -4.34 -8.54 14.91
N THR A 263 -5.14 -7.80 15.68
CA THR A 263 -5.04 -6.34 15.77
C THR A 263 -4.62 -5.89 17.14
N GLN A 264 -3.63 -5.00 17.18
CA GLN A 264 -3.36 -4.16 18.34
C GLN A 264 -4.18 -2.87 18.17
N GLY A 265 -5.03 -2.55 19.15
CA GLY A 265 -5.98 -1.44 19.06
C GLY A 265 -7.33 -1.86 18.47
N ALA A 266 -8.07 -0.93 17.90
CA ALA A 266 -9.41 -1.18 17.38
C ALA A 266 -9.40 -1.96 16.06
N ALA A 267 -10.21 -3.02 15.96
CA ALA A 267 -10.38 -3.80 14.74
C ALA A 267 -11.18 -3.00 13.69
N ARG A 268 -10.47 -2.41 12.74
CA ARG A 268 -11.04 -1.57 11.67
C ARG A 268 -10.64 -2.09 10.30
N TYR A 269 -11.57 -2.01 9.36
CA TYR A 269 -11.30 -2.38 7.97
C TYR A 269 -11.67 -1.24 7.00
N ARG A 270 -11.07 -1.26 5.84
CA ARG A 270 -11.47 -0.49 4.67
C ARG A 270 -12.08 -1.46 3.65
N LEU A 271 -13.27 -1.14 3.11
CA LEU A 271 -13.82 -1.87 1.96
C LEU A 271 -13.28 -1.27 0.66
N SER A 272 -12.76 -2.11 -0.21
CA SER A 272 -12.17 -1.75 -1.51
C SER A 272 -12.76 -2.64 -2.61
N MET A 273 -13.48 -2.03 -3.55
CA MET A 273 -13.92 -2.69 -4.78
C MET A 273 -12.79 -2.57 -5.81
N VAL A 274 -12.17 -3.70 -6.17
CA VAL A 274 -11.02 -3.74 -7.09
C VAL A 274 -11.54 -3.92 -8.52
N SER A 275 -12.14 -2.87 -9.07
CA SER A 275 -12.64 -2.78 -10.47
C SER A 275 -12.71 -1.32 -10.90
N GLU A 276 -12.84 -1.09 -12.19
CA GLU A 276 -13.09 0.24 -12.73
C GLU A 276 -14.49 0.74 -12.37
N GLY A 277 -14.65 2.06 -12.19
CA GLY A 277 -15.92 2.71 -11.90
C GLY A 277 -16.06 3.27 -10.48
N ASN A 278 -17.17 3.97 -10.24
CA ASN A 278 -17.53 4.51 -8.93
C ASN A 278 -18.42 3.50 -8.18
N HIS A 279 -17.97 3.07 -7.02
CA HIS A 279 -18.66 2.10 -6.17
C HIS A 279 -19.11 2.68 -4.82
N ASP A 280 -19.09 4.00 -4.65
CA ASP A 280 -19.35 4.66 -3.36
C ASP A 280 -20.70 4.27 -2.74
N ASP A 281 -21.75 4.18 -3.55
CA ASP A 281 -23.08 3.77 -3.07
C ASP A 281 -23.12 2.31 -2.63
N ALA A 282 -22.49 1.41 -3.37
CA ALA A 282 -22.40 0.00 -3.01
C ALA A 282 -21.59 -0.19 -1.72
N VAL A 283 -20.46 0.50 -1.61
CA VAL A 283 -19.61 0.51 -0.41
C VAL A 283 -20.41 1.01 0.80
N ALA A 284 -21.16 2.12 0.66
CA ALA A 284 -21.97 2.68 1.74
C ALA A 284 -23.07 1.70 2.20
N LYS A 285 -23.78 1.05 1.28
CA LYS A 285 -24.82 0.06 1.58
C LYS A 285 -24.26 -1.17 2.31
N VAL A 286 -23.18 -1.71 1.77
CA VAL A 286 -22.53 -2.92 2.34
C VAL A 286 -21.97 -2.64 3.72
N THR A 287 -21.24 -1.55 3.90
CA THR A 287 -20.61 -1.23 5.20
C THR A 287 -21.66 -0.95 6.29
N LYS A 288 -22.75 -0.27 5.93
CA LYS A 288 -23.88 -0.05 6.83
C LYS A 288 -24.51 -1.39 7.24
N LYS A 289 -24.81 -2.25 6.28
CA LYS A 289 -25.41 -3.57 6.54
C LYS A 289 -24.48 -4.46 7.37
N ALA A 290 -23.18 -4.48 7.09
CA ALA A 290 -22.19 -5.21 7.87
C ALA A 290 -22.13 -4.72 9.33
N PHE A 291 -22.21 -3.40 9.55
CA PHE A 291 -22.26 -2.82 10.89
C PHE A 291 -23.56 -3.19 11.65
N GLU A 292 -24.73 -3.20 10.98
CA GLU A 292 -25.98 -3.66 11.57
C GLU A 292 -25.91 -5.12 12.01
N LEU A 293 -25.20 -5.97 11.25
CA LEU A 293 -25.02 -7.39 11.56
C LEU A 293 -23.98 -7.63 12.67
N ASN A 294 -22.89 -6.85 12.65
CA ASN A 294 -21.80 -6.96 13.63
C ASN A 294 -21.12 -5.61 13.90
N PRO A 295 -21.54 -4.87 14.92
CA PRO A 295 -20.98 -3.56 15.24
C PRO A 295 -19.57 -3.60 15.85
N ARG A 296 -18.98 -4.77 16.09
CA ARG A 296 -17.60 -4.92 16.59
C ARG A 296 -16.56 -4.79 15.48
N VAL A 297 -16.98 -4.94 14.21
CA VAL A 297 -16.13 -4.82 13.02
C VAL A 297 -16.42 -3.48 12.35
N LEU A 298 -15.53 -2.49 12.52
CA LEU A 298 -15.76 -1.12 12.12
C LEU A 298 -15.19 -0.80 10.74
N ASN A 299 -16.00 -0.22 9.86
CA ASN A 299 -15.48 0.35 8.63
C ASN A 299 -14.82 1.71 8.91
N ASP A 300 -13.57 1.88 8.46
CA ASP A 300 -12.85 3.14 8.48
C ASP A 300 -11.99 3.29 7.22
N ALA A 301 -12.48 4.08 6.27
CA ALA A 301 -11.79 4.32 5.00
C ALA A 301 -10.46 5.07 5.16
N ARG A 302 -10.23 5.78 6.27
CA ARG A 302 -9.06 6.62 6.51
C ARG A 302 -7.89 5.83 7.06
N GLU A 303 -8.11 5.22 8.23
CA GLU A 303 -7.06 4.54 9.00
C GLU A 303 -7.55 3.18 9.45
N SER A 304 -7.25 2.16 8.70
CA SER A 304 -7.59 0.79 9.07
C SER A 304 -6.41 -0.15 8.85
N PRO A 305 -6.12 -1.04 9.79
CA PRO A 305 -5.08 -2.06 9.64
C PRO A 305 -5.48 -3.16 8.67
N TRP A 306 -6.74 -3.23 8.29
CA TRP A 306 -7.27 -4.25 7.38
C TRP A 306 -7.89 -3.63 6.14
N SER A 307 -7.87 -4.37 5.05
CA SER A 307 -8.65 -4.12 3.85
C SER A 307 -9.50 -5.32 3.54
N VAL A 308 -10.79 -5.10 3.33
CA VAL A 308 -11.64 -6.10 2.67
C VAL A 308 -11.63 -5.76 1.19
N ASP A 309 -10.91 -6.56 0.41
CA ASP A 309 -10.76 -6.37 -1.03
C ASP A 309 -11.75 -7.27 -1.77
N VAL A 310 -12.52 -6.71 -2.68
CA VAL A 310 -13.46 -7.42 -3.53
C VAL A 310 -12.91 -7.40 -4.96
N HIS A 311 -12.44 -8.54 -5.42
CA HIS A 311 -11.89 -8.70 -6.76
C HIS A 311 -12.95 -9.29 -7.69
N PHE A 312 -13.31 -8.53 -8.69
CA PHE A 312 -14.31 -8.94 -9.68
C PHE A 312 -13.65 -9.67 -10.84
N ASP A 313 -14.30 -10.75 -11.23
CA ASP A 313 -14.16 -11.46 -12.49
C ASP A 313 -15.53 -11.37 -13.20
N GLU A 314 -15.63 -11.66 -14.51
CA GLU A 314 -16.87 -11.48 -15.29
C GLU A 314 -18.12 -12.13 -14.65
N LEU A 315 -17.94 -13.27 -13.99
CA LEU A 315 -19.03 -14.06 -13.41
C LEU A 315 -18.98 -14.19 -11.88
N ARG A 316 -17.95 -13.63 -11.23
CA ARG A 316 -17.66 -13.95 -9.84
C ARG A 316 -16.97 -12.78 -9.13
N ALA A 317 -17.09 -12.76 -7.79
CA ALA A 317 -16.24 -11.91 -6.97
C ALA A 317 -15.62 -12.71 -5.83
N LEU A 318 -14.33 -12.46 -5.59
CA LEU A 318 -13.59 -12.96 -4.43
C LEU A 318 -13.55 -11.88 -3.36
N VAL A 319 -13.96 -12.25 -2.16
CA VAL A 319 -13.93 -11.37 -0.99
C VAL A 319 -12.79 -11.80 -0.08
N GLU A 320 -11.85 -10.90 0.14
CA GLU A 320 -10.61 -11.19 0.84
C GLU A 320 -10.37 -10.20 1.99
N LEU A 321 -9.95 -10.70 3.15
CA LEU A 321 -9.48 -9.90 4.27
C LEU A 321 -7.95 -9.82 4.21
N ARG A 322 -7.43 -8.66 3.84
CA ARG A 322 -5.99 -8.43 3.68
C ARG A 322 -5.44 -7.56 4.81
N PRO A 323 -4.36 -8.01 5.51
CA PRO A 323 -3.65 -7.18 6.46
C PRO A 323 -2.89 -6.06 5.73
N ARG A 324 -3.00 -4.83 6.22
CA ARG A 324 -2.28 -3.66 5.70
C ARG A 324 -1.04 -3.42 6.53
N ILE A 325 0.01 -4.18 6.22
CA ILE A 325 1.28 -4.15 6.94
C ILE A 325 2.20 -3.14 6.27
N SER A 326 2.62 -2.12 7.02
CA SER A 326 3.58 -1.13 6.55
C SER A 326 4.49 -0.72 7.71
N PRO A 327 5.81 -0.79 7.54
CA PRO A 327 6.53 -1.32 6.37
C PRO A 327 6.35 -2.83 6.21
N ASN A 328 6.54 -3.35 4.98
CA ASN A 328 6.50 -4.78 4.72
C ASN A 328 7.70 -5.45 5.41
N PRO A 329 7.50 -6.44 6.31
CA PRO A 329 8.57 -7.02 7.11
C PRO A 329 9.64 -7.75 6.28
N ARG A 330 9.30 -8.21 5.08
CA ARG A 330 10.26 -8.83 4.16
C ARG A 330 11.29 -7.86 3.62
N LEU A 331 10.99 -6.55 3.65
CA LEU A 331 11.77 -5.49 3.03
C LEU A 331 12.46 -4.59 4.05
N TYR A 332 12.78 -5.14 5.22
CA TYR A 332 13.43 -4.42 6.31
C TYR A 332 14.75 -3.75 5.89
N TYR A 333 15.40 -4.28 4.87
CA TYR A 333 16.65 -3.78 4.32
C TYR A 333 16.46 -2.63 3.31
N ARG A 334 15.25 -2.43 2.79
CA ARG A 334 14.98 -1.41 1.76
C ARG A 334 14.80 -0.05 2.41
N THR A 335 15.91 0.67 2.62
CA THR A 335 15.91 2.02 3.19
C THR A 335 15.47 3.07 2.17
N ASP A 336 15.81 2.84 0.89
CA ASP A 336 15.44 3.70 -0.23
C ASP A 336 15.29 2.91 -1.53
N ALA A 337 14.78 3.56 -2.58
CA ALA A 337 14.54 2.94 -3.87
C ALA A 337 14.72 3.93 -5.03
N VAL A 338 15.26 3.44 -6.15
CA VAL A 338 15.28 4.19 -7.41
C VAL A 338 13.89 4.27 -8.05
N ASN A 339 13.65 5.26 -8.91
CA ASN A 339 12.35 5.48 -9.57
C ASN A 339 11.81 4.28 -10.37
N ALA A 340 12.68 3.43 -10.88
CA ALA A 340 12.34 2.24 -11.67
C ALA A 340 12.76 0.94 -10.98
N ALA A 341 12.86 0.94 -9.64
CA ALA A 341 13.26 -0.24 -8.88
C ALA A 341 12.41 -1.46 -9.20
N SER A 342 13.03 -2.62 -9.16
CA SER A 342 12.36 -3.91 -9.22
C SER A 342 11.29 -4.03 -8.16
N HIS A 343 10.24 -4.78 -8.48
CA HIS A 343 9.25 -5.18 -7.50
C HIS A 343 9.84 -6.32 -6.65
N PRO A 344 9.93 -6.18 -5.32
CA PRO A 344 10.67 -7.14 -4.50
C PRO A 344 10.26 -8.61 -4.65
N PRO A 345 8.95 -8.96 -4.73
CA PRO A 345 8.54 -10.33 -5.02
C PRO A 345 9.02 -10.84 -6.39
N LEU A 346 9.19 -9.96 -7.37
CA LEU A 346 9.76 -10.34 -8.67
C LEU A 346 11.24 -10.71 -8.52
N ALA A 347 12.01 -9.91 -7.76
CA ALA A 347 13.42 -10.21 -7.47
C ALA A 347 13.56 -11.58 -6.77
N ALA A 348 12.72 -11.86 -5.77
CA ALA A 348 12.69 -13.16 -5.11
C ALA A 348 12.33 -14.31 -6.07
N CYS A 349 11.39 -14.08 -7.00
CA CYS A 349 11.04 -15.05 -8.03
C CYS A 349 12.20 -15.34 -9.00
N LEU A 350 12.92 -14.29 -9.43
CA LEU A 350 14.12 -14.44 -10.27
C LEU A 350 15.17 -15.30 -9.59
N VAL A 351 15.49 -15.01 -8.32
CA VAL A 351 16.43 -15.75 -7.50
C VAL A 351 16.01 -17.21 -7.37
N ARG A 352 14.73 -17.45 -7.13
CA ARG A 352 14.20 -18.82 -6.99
C ARG A 352 14.34 -19.62 -8.28
N VAL A 353 14.00 -19.01 -9.41
CA VAL A 353 14.13 -19.66 -10.73
C VAL A 353 15.59 -19.91 -11.10
N ALA A 354 16.49 -19.04 -10.66
CA ALA A 354 17.93 -19.24 -10.82
C ALA A 354 18.43 -20.53 -10.12
N GLY A 355 17.76 -20.96 -9.04
CA GLY A 355 18.21 -22.05 -8.19
C GLY A 355 19.43 -21.64 -7.36
N ARG A 356 19.86 -22.48 -6.45
CA ARG A 356 20.99 -22.24 -5.54
C ARG A 356 22.18 -23.12 -5.87
N GLN A 357 23.38 -22.56 -5.75
CA GLN A 357 24.65 -23.29 -5.72
C GLN A 357 25.50 -22.75 -4.56
N ASP A 358 26.48 -23.48 -4.13
CA ASP A 358 27.34 -23.02 -3.05
C ASP A 358 28.45 -22.11 -3.56
N LYS A 359 28.81 -21.12 -2.75
CA LYS A 359 29.87 -20.13 -3.00
C LYS A 359 29.72 -19.40 -4.34
N GLU A 360 28.48 -19.04 -4.70
CA GLU A 360 28.20 -18.33 -5.94
C GLU A 360 28.83 -16.95 -5.96
N ILE A 361 29.27 -16.54 -7.15
CA ILE A 361 29.52 -15.16 -7.52
C ILE A 361 28.34 -14.72 -8.37
N VAL A 362 27.55 -13.78 -7.87
CA VAL A 362 26.32 -13.27 -8.50
C VAL A 362 26.56 -11.85 -8.99
N TRP A 363 26.25 -11.59 -10.25
CA TRP A 363 26.36 -10.27 -10.85
C TRP A 363 25.01 -9.78 -11.37
N ASP A 364 24.68 -8.52 -11.07
CA ASP A 364 23.58 -7.78 -11.69
C ASP A 364 24.14 -6.61 -12.49
N PRO A 365 24.07 -6.64 -13.86
CA PRO A 365 24.56 -5.57 -14.73
C PRO A 365 23.73 -4.29 -14.69
N PHE A 366 22.52 -4.30 -14.10
CA PHE A 366 21.61 -3.16 -13.98
C PHE A 366 21.01 -3.13 -12.56
N CYS A 367 21.89 -3.12 -11.55
CA CYS A 367 21.49 -3.47 -10.18
C CYS A 367 20.52 -2.48 -9.53
N GLY A 368 20.41 -1.25 -10.02
CA GLY A 368 19.54 -0.24 -9.43
C GLY A 368 19.74 -0.11 -7.92
N SER A 369 18.71 -0.41 -7.15
CA SER A 369 18.75 -0.41 -5.67
C SER A 369 19.26 -1.72 -5.04
N GLY A 370 19.76 -2.66 -5.82
CA GLY A 370 20.42 -3.89 -5.38
C GLY A 370 19.49 -5.04 -4.99
N LEU A 371 18.20 -5.00 -5.36
CA LEU A 371 17.20 -5.96 -4.87
C LEU A 371 17.52 -7.40 -5.26
N GLU A 372 17.82 -7.69 -6.52
CA GLU A 372 18.12 -9.03 -7.02
C GLU A 372 19.35 -9.63 -6.33
N LEU A 373 20.34 -8.80 -6.06
CA LEU A 373 21.57 -9.19 -5.37
C LEU A 373 21.34 -9.49 -3.89
N ILE A 374 20.58 -8.61 -3.20
CA ILE A 374 20.24 -8.79 -1.79
C ILE A 374 19.35 -10.01 -1.60
N GLU A 375 18.32 -10.21 -2.45
CA GLU A 375 17.48 -11.41 -2.42
C GLU A 375 18.29 -12.68 -2.70
N SER A 376 19.28 -12.63 -3.60
CA SER A 376 20.19 -13.75 -3.86
C SER A 376 20.99 -14.11 -2.61
N ALA A 377 21.55 -13.11 -1.92
CA ALA A 377 22.30 -13.32 -0.69
C ALA A 377 21.41 -13.83 0.47
N LEU A 378 20.17 -13.32 0.59
CA LEU A 378 19.18 -13.78 1.56
C LEU A 378 18.76 -15.25 1.33
N ALA A 379 18.69 -15.68 0.07
CA ALA A 379 18.43 -17.07 -0.27
C ALA A 379 19.56 -18.02 0.17
N GLY A 380 20.76 -17.48 0.39
CA GLY A 380 21.94 -18.21 0.86
C GLY A 380 22.74 -18.88 -0.25
N GLY A 381 23.94 -19.40 0.09
CA GLY A 381 24.86 -20.02 -0.87
C GLY A 381 25.71 -19.01 -1.67
N VAL A 382 25.54 -17.73 -1.47
CA VAL A 382 26.24 -16.66 -2.21
C VAL A 382 27.49 -16.23 -1.45
N GLY A 383 28.64 -16.40 -2.07
CA GLY A 383 29.93 -15.93 -1.53
C GLY A 383 30.21 -14.46 -1.84
N GLN A 384 29.80 -14.02 -3.01
CA GLN A 384 30.03 -12.66 -3.46
C GLN A 384 28.88 -12.16 -4.35
N ILE A 385 28.48 -10.91 -4.15
CA ILE A 385 27.59 -10.17 -5.07
C ILE A 385 28.37 -9.01 -5.69
N VAL A 386 28.08 -8.75 -6.96
CA VAL A 386 28.62 -7.62 -7.71
C VAL A 386 27.47 -6.89 -8.37
N GLY A 387 27.36 -5.60 -8.14
CA GLY A 387 26.34 -4.75 -8.76
C GLY A 387 26.98 -3.68 -9.63
N THR A 388 26.48 -3.50 -10.84
CA THR A 388 26.84 -2.36 -11.69
C THR A 388 25.62 -1.57 -12.08
N ASP A 389 25.72 -0.26 -12.11
CA ASP A 389 24.73 0.67 -12.65
C ASP A 389 25.44 1.91 -13.18
N ILE A 390 24.88 2.53 -14.20
CA ILE A 390 25.42 3.80 -14.77
C ILE A 390 25.10 5.00 -13.88
N ASP A 391 24.10 4.87 -13.00
CA ASP A 391 23.65 5.94 -12.10
C ASP A 391 24.35 5.82 -10.74
N PRO A 392 25.24 6.77 -10.36
CA PRO A 392 25.91 6.75 -9.06
C PRO A 392 24.92 6.84 -7.88
N ALA A 393 23.75 7.46 -8.08
CA ALA A 393 22.74 7.52 -7.03
C ALA A 393 22.11 6.14 -6.76
N ALA A 394 21.92 5.34 -7.81
CA ALA A 394 21.46 3.95 -7.68
C ALA A 394 22.47 3.10 -6.90
N ILE A 395 23.75 3.24 -7.20
CA ILE A 395 24.82 2.53 -6.48
C ILE A 395 24.85 2.90 -5.00
N ALA A 396 24.77 4.19 -4.65
CA ALA A 396 24.72 4.61 -3.25
C ALA A 396 23.51 4.02 -2.49
N ILE A 397 22.36 3.90 -3.16
CA ILE A 397 21.16 3.26 -2.58
C ILE A 397 21.39 1.75 -2.42
N ALA A 398 21.99 1.07 -3.41
CA ALA A 398 22.27 -0.36 -3.33
C ALA A 398 23.21 -0.70 -2.16
N GLU A 399 24.26 0.10 -1.96
CA GLU A 399 25.20 -0.04 -0.82
C GLU A 399 24.48 0.17 0.53
N ALA A 400 23.64 1.21 0.63
CA ALA A 400 22.86 1.49 1.83
C ALA A 400 21.88 0.35 2.16
N ASN A 401 21.17 -0.17 1.16
CA ASN A 401 20.25 -1.30 1.29
C ASN A 401 20.99 -2.58 1.70
N PHE A 402 22.13 -2.89 1.07
CA PHE A 402 22.94 -4.05 1.44
C PHE A 402 23.44 -3.97 2.87
N LYS A 403 23.94 -2.80 3.29
CA LYS A 403 24.34 -2.56 4.69
C LYS A 403 23.18 -2.78 5.66
N ALA A 404 21.98 -2.29 5.31
CA ALA A 404 20.77 -2.46 6.12
C ALA A 404 20.30 -3.93 6.19
N ALA A 405 20.60 -4.73 5.18
CA ALA A 405 20.29 -6.15 5.16
C ALA A 405 21.10 -6.98 6.18
N LYS A 406 22.19 -6.44 6.72
CA LYS A 406 23.04 -7.07 7.76
C LYS A 406 23.49 -8.48 7.39
N LEU A 407 23.76 -8.71 6.11
CA LEU A 407 24.18 -10.00 5.60
C LEU A 407 25.63 -10.28 6.01
N THR A 408 25.82 -11.36 6.73
CA THR A 408 27.16 -11.84 7.13
C THR A 408 27.58 -13.01 6.24
N GLY A 409 28.84 -13.02 5.81
CA GLY A 409 29.38 -14.11 4.98
C GLY A 409 29.26 -13.90 3.47
N THR A 410 28.57 -12.87 2.99
CA THR A 410 28.53 -12.49 1.57
C THR A 410 29.35 -11.21 1.36
N LYS A 411 30.35 -11.25 0.48
CA LYS A 411 31.09 -10.06 0.03
C LYS A 411 30.25 -9.29 -0.95
N ALA A 412 30.30 -7.96 -0.91
CA ALA A 412 29.58 -7.10 -1.86
C ALA A 412 30.53 -6.09 -2.49
N ALA A 413 30.37 -5.86 -3.78
CA ALA A 413 31.03 -4.81 -4.52
C ALA A 413 29.99 -4.13 -5.43
N PHE A 414 29.96 -2.80 -5.40
CA PHE A 414 29.07 -2.01 -6.23
C PHE A 414 29.89 -0.97 -7.01
N HIS A 415 29.64 -0.85 -8.31
CA HIS A 415 30.44 -0.01 -9.19
C HIS A 415 29.55 0.88 -10.07
N THR A 416 29.81 2.17 -10.09
CA THR A 416 29.23 3.06 -11.08
C THR A 416 29.94 2.84 -12.42
N ALA A 417 29.34 2.02 -13.28
CA ALA A 417 29.95 1.62 -14.55
C ALA A 417 28.89 1.17 -15.56
N ASP A 418 29.16 1.34 -16.83
CA ASP A 418 28.45 0.61 -17.88
C ASP A 418 28.86 -0.87 -17.82
N PHE A 419 27.89 -1.77 -17.83
CA PHE A 419 28.13 -3.20 -17.77
C PHE A 419 29.00 -3.74 -18.92
N ARG A 420 29.14 -2.98 -20.00
CA ARG A 420 30.04 -3.31 -21.12
C ARG A 420 31.51 -3.13 -20.77
N ASP A 421 31.81 -2.33 -19.76
CA ASP A 421 33.16 -2.01 -19.31
C ASP A 421 33.68 -3.01 -18.26
N ILE A 422 33.40 -4.30 -18.45
CA ILE A 422 33.78 -5.38 -17.49
C ILE A 422 35.26 -5.41 -17.11
N ILE A 423 36.14 -4.98 -18.00
CA ILE A 423 37.61 -4.91 -17.76
C ILE A 423 37.94 -3.98 -16.57
N ARG A 424 37.05 -3.02 -16.28
CA ARG A 424 37.21 -2.08 -15.17
C ARG A 424 36.64 -2.57 -13.84
N ILE A 425 36.05 -3.78 -13.83
CA ILE A 425 35.40 -4.35 -12.67
C ILE A 425 36.23 -5.53 -12.17
N PRO A 426 37.06 -5.35 -11.11
CA PRO A 426 38.04 -6.35 -10.69
C PRO A 426 37.45 -7.71 -10.31
N GLU A 427 36.16 -7.73 -9.87
CA GLU A 427 35.46 -8.92 -9.42
C GLU A 427 34.90 -9.77 -10.58
N LEU A 428 34.78 -9.19 -11.78
CA LEU A 428 34.19 -9.82 -12.96
C LEU A 428 35.25 -10.39 -13.90
N ASP A 429 35.98 -11.38 -13.42
CA ASP A 429 36.90 -12.13 -14.29
C ASP A 429 36.13 -13.05 -15.27
N ARG A 430 36.67 -13.19 -16.47
CA ARG A 430 36.10 -14.10 -17.49
C ARG A 430 35.98 -15.53 -16.97
N GLY A 431 34.78 -16.09 -17.11
CA GLY A 431 34.52 -17.49 -16.74
C GLY A 431 34.45 -17.76 -15.25
N LYS A 432 34.30 -16.77 -14.37
CA LYS A 432 34.20 -16.94 -12.90
C LYS A 432 32.80 -16.70 -12.34
N VAL A 433 31.97 -15.93 -12.99
CA VAL A 433 30.60 -15.59 -12.51
C VAL A 433 29.72 -16.85 -12.57
N SER A 434 29.04 -17.15 -11.48
CA SER A 434 28.12 -18.29 -11.38
C SER A 434 26.72 -17.97 -11.88
N LEU A 435 26.26 -16.74 -11.63
CA LEU A 435 24.94 -16.28 -11.94
C LEU A 435 24.97 -14.80 -12.37
N VAL A 436 24.45 -14.53 -13.54
CA VAL A 436 24.03 -13.18 -13.95
C VAL A 436 22.54 -13.11 -13.75
N ILE A 437 22.07 -12.19 -12.90
CA ILE A 437 20.66 -12.01 -12.58
C ILE A 437 20.26 -10.56 -12.74
N SER A 438 19.15 -10.27 -13.41
CA SER A 438 18.76 -8.87 -13.60
C SER A 438 17.30 -8.66 -13.98
N ASN A 439 16.78 -7.51 -13.59
CA ASN A 439 15.61 -6.91 -14.18
C ASN A 439 16.03 -5.62 -14.92
N PRO A 440 16.51 -5.74 -16.16
CA PRO A 440 17.07 -4.64 -16.91
C PRO A 440 16.03 -3.56 -17.23
N PRO A 441 16.44 -2.35 -17.70
CA PRO A 441 15.50 -1.31 -18.09
C PRO A 441 14.59 -1.77 -19.24
N LEU A 442 13.27 -1.67 -19.04
CA LEU A 442 12.25 -2.20 -19.97
C LEU A 442 11.79 -1.16 -21.00
N GLY A 443 12.43 0.02 -21.06
CA GLY A 443 12.12 1.08 -22.03
C GLY A 443 10.88 1.93 -21.71
N ARG A 444 10.12 1.64 -20.66
CA ARG A 444 8.91 2.37 -20.28
C ARG A 444 9.18 3.53 -19.30
N ARG A 445 9.85 3.24 -18.19
CA ARG A 445 10.17 4.23 -17.14
C ARG A 445 11.52 4.88 -17.39
N VAL A 446 12.45 4.12 -17.94
CA VAL A 446 13.77 4.57 -18.36
C VAL A 446 13.84 4.44 -19.89
N ARG A 447 14.08 5.56 -20.56
CA ARG A 447 14.21 5.56 -22.04
C ARG A 447 15.56 4.93 -22.43
N VAL A 448 15.52 3.87 -23.21
CA VAL A 448 16.69 3.21 -23.79
C VAL A 448 16.67 3.43 -25.31
N PRO A 449 17.62 4.18 -25.89
CA PRO A 449 17.60 4.50 -27.33
C PRO A 449 17.70 3.28 -28.23
N ASN A 450 18.48 2.27 -27.83
CA ASN A 450 18.69 1.03 -28.58
C ASN A 450 18.50 -0.19 -27.67
N MET A 451 17.25 -0.58 -27.43
CA MET A 451 16.91 -1.75 -26.63
C MET A 451 17.49 -3.04 -27.20
N HIS A 452 17.41 -3.22 -28.51
CA HIS A 452 17.91 -4.43 -29.18
C HIS A 452 19.43 -4.58 -28.97
N GLY A 453 20.19 -3.50 -29.18
CA GLY A 453 21.64 -3.50 -28.93
C GLY A 453 21.99 -3.77 -27.47
N LEU A 454 21.22 -3.18 -26.51
CA LEU A 454 21.42 -3.42 -25.08
C LEU A 454 21.34 -4.91 -24.73
N PHE A 455 20.31 -5.62 -25.22
CA PHE A 455 20.13 -7.04 -24.93
C PHE A 455 21.10 -7.94 -25.71
N THR A 456 21.51 -7.54 -26.92
CA THR A 456 22.57 -8.22 -27.65
C THR A 456 23.90 -8.18 -26.89
N ASP A 457 24.24 -6.99 -26.38
CA ASP A 457 25.45 -6.81 -25.56
C ASP A 457 25.33 -7.58 -24.23
N LEU A 458 24.16 -7.62 -23.60
CA LEU A 458 23.94 -8.38 -22.37
C LEU A 458 24.23 -9.86 -22.61
N PHE A 459 23.73 -10.48 -23.67
CA PHE A 459 24.02 -11.88 -23.99
C PHE A 459 25.51 -12.10 -24.21
N LYS A 460 26.17 -11.23 -24.99
CA LYS A 460 27.59 -11.33 -25.27
C LYS A 460 28.43 -11.25 -24.00
N ILE A 461 28.19 -10.24 -23.16
CA ILE A 461 28.97 -10.03 -21.94
C ILE A 461 28.66 -11.15 -20.91
N ALA A 462 27.40 -11.55 -20.77
CA ALA A 462 27.05 -12.68 -19.90
C ALA A 462 27.76 -13.97 -20.34
N SER A 463 27.88 -14.24 -21.66
CA SER A 463 28.61 -15.42 -22.13
C SER A 463 30.11 -15.33 -21.83
N GLU A 464 30.72 -14.16 -21.79
CA GLU A 464 32.13 -13.98 -21.48
C GLU A 464 32.43 -14.21 -19.99
N VAL A 465 31.61 -13.66 -19.07
CA VAL A 465 31.86 -13.71 -17.62
C VAL A 465 31.39 -14.99 -16.95
N LEU A 466 30.37 -15.65 -17.48
CA LEU A 466 29.83 -16.86 -16.90
C LEU A 466 30.81 -18.02 -16.98
N ARG A 467 30.98 -18.76 -15.89
CA ARG A 467 31.67 -20.06 -15.87
C ARG A 467 30.86 -21.14 -16.61
N PRO A 468 31.45 -22.26 -16.99
CA PRO A 468 30.71 -23.43 -17.45
C PRO A 468 29.62 -23.81 -16.45
N ASN A 469 28.41 -24.13 -16.93
CA ASN A 469 27.21 -24.35 -16.15
C ASN A 469 26.69 -23.11 -15.36
N GLY A 470 27.27 -21.92 -15.57
CA GLY A 470 26.76 -20.66 -15.07
C GLY A 470 25.41 -20.30 -15.71
N ARG A 471 24.65 -19.43 -15.06
CA ARG A 471 23.27 -19.09 -15.48
C ARG A 471 23.14 -17.59 -15.73
N LEU A 472 22.34 -17.25 -16.77
CA LEU A 472 21.80 -15.91 -16.98
C LEU A 472 20.30 -15.98 -16.74
N VAL A 473 19.80 -15.24 -15.76
CA VAL A 473 18.38 -15.15 -15.40
C VAL A 473 17.94 -13.70 -15.44
N PHE A 474 16.99 -13.37 -16.29
CA PHE A 474 16.60 -11.99 -16.45
C PHE A 474 15.18 -11.83 -17.01
N ILE A 475 14.67 -10.60 -16.92
CA ILE A 475 13.43 -10.18 -17.56
C ILE A 475 13.73 -9.67 -18.96
N ASN A 476 13.16 -10.32 -19.97
CA ASN A 476 13.29 -9.96 -21.38
C ASN A 476 12.00 -9.32 -21.91
N PRO A 477 11.98 -8.01 -22.18
CA PRO A 477 10.82 -7.34 -22.78
C PRO A 477 10.71 -7.55 -24.29
N LEU A 478 11.78 -8.05 -24.89
CA LEU A 478 11.87 -8.31 -26.32
C LEU A 478 11.68 -9.80 -26.61
N ARG A 479 11.32 -10.14 -27.83
CA ARG A 479 11.33 -11.54 -28.28
C ARG A 479 12.69 -11.91 -28.91
N LEU A 480 13.77 -11.38 -28.30
CA LEU A 480 15.13 -11.61 -28.73
C LEU A 480 15.70 -12.80 -27.97
N SER A 481 16.34 -13.70 -28.67
CA SER A 481 17.07 -14.85 -28.10
C SER A 481 18.56 -14.66 -28.30
N SER A 482 19.39 -15.28 -27.45
CA SER A 482 20.82 -15.31 -27.64
C SER A 482 21.20 -15.96 -28.96
N VAL A 483 22.09 -15.31 -29.69
CA VAL A 483 22.75 -15.90 -30.88
C VAL A 483 24.09 -16.58 -30.50
N ASP A 484 24.53 -16.43 -29.25
CA ASP A 484 25.75 -17.07 -28.77
C ASP A 484 25.49 -18.56 -28.55
N PRO A 485 26.22 -19.47 -29.26
CA PRO A 485 26.00 -20.91 -29.19
C PRO A 485 26.39 -21.52 -27.81
N THR A 486 27.11 -20.77 -26.99
CA THR A 486 27.48 -21.19 -25.64
C THR A 486 26.36 -20.99 -24.62
N LEU A 487 25.36 -20.13 -24.92
CA LEU A 487 24.20 -19.89 -24.05
C LEU A 487 22.99 -20.67 -24.57
N ARG A 488 22.55 -21.67 -23.82
CA ARG A 488 21.36 -22.46 -24.12
C ARG A 488 20.18 -21.98 -23.29
N LEU A 489 19.08 -21.64 -23.93
CA LEU A 489 17.81 -21.36 -23.24
C LEU A 489 17.29 -22.64 -22.56
N GLU A 490 17.11 -22.61 -21.23
CA GLU A 490 16.56 -23.71 -20.43
C GLU A 490 15.07 -23.55 -20.16
N SER A 491 14.66 -22.32 -19.84
CA SER A 491 13.25 -22.02 -19.61
C SER A 491 12.91 -20.59 -20.01
N SER A 492 11.65 -20.40 -20.44
CA SER A 492 11.07 -19.09 -20.71
C SER A 492 9.60 -19.11 -20.29
N ARG A 493 9.17 -18.10 -19.55
CA ARG A 493 7.76 -17.93 -19.17
C ARG A 493 7.33 -16.50 -19.34
N THR A 494 6.08 -16.30 -19.75
CA THR A 494 5.50 -14.95 -19.82
C THR A 494 5.10 -14.49 -18.43
N VAL A 495 5.46 -13.24 -18.11
CA VAL A 495 5.14 -12.56 -16.85
C VAL A 495 4.56 -11.19 -17.18
N ASP A 496 3.40 -10.88 -16.61
CA ASP A 496 2.79 -9.55 -16.72
C ASP A 496 3.44 -8.57 -15.73
N LEU A 497 4.05 -7.53 -16.25
CA LEU A 497 4.67 -6.44 -15.47
C LEU A 497 3.82 -5.16 -15.48
N GLY A 498 2.54 -5.30 -15.17
CA GLY A 498 1.60 -4.18 -15.10
C GLY A 498 1.05 -3.81 -16.47
N GLY A 499 0.47 -4.79 -17.17
CA GLY A 499 -0.08 -4.67 -18.51
C GLY A 499 0.98 -4.70 -19.61
N TYR A 500 2.15 -5.25 -19.29
CA TYR A 500 3.25 -5.45 -20.24
C TYR A 500 3.82 -6.86 -20.11
N ASP A 501 3.56 -7.68 -21.11
CA ASP A 501 4.05 -9.06 -21.15
C ASP A 501 5.55 -9.08 -21.47
N CYS A 502 6.32 -9.50 -20.47
CA CYS A 502 7.74 -9.79 -20.59
C CYS A 502 7.98 -11.29 -20.50
N ARG A 503 9.19 -11.73 -20.77
CA ARG A 503 9.63 -13.10 -20.53
C ARG A 503 10.61 -13.14 -19.37
N LEU A 504 10.38 -14.02 -18.42
CA LEU A 504 11.40 -14.45 -17.47
C LEU A 504 12.13 -15.61 -18.13
N GLU A 505 13.40 -15.43 -18.42
CA GLU A 505 14.23 -16.39 -19.17
C GLU A 505 15.43 -16.85 -18.35
N VAL A 506 15.73 -18.12 -18.51
CA VAL A 506 16.91 -18.77 -17.92
C VAL A 506 17.75 -19.36 -19.03
N TYR A 507 18.97 -18.90 -19.13
CA TYR A 507 19.99 -19.47 -20.01
C TYR A 507 21.08 -20.13 -19.17
N ARG A 508 21.63 -21.21 -19.69
CA ARG A 508 22.81 -21.90 -19.11
C ARG A 508 23.98 -21.87 -20.08
N LYS A 509 25.15 -21.54 -19.55
CA LYS A 509 26.41 -21.64 -20.31
C LYS A 509 26.85 -23.09 -20.41
N ARG A 510 27.18 -23.52 -21.64
CA ARG A 510 27.80 -24.85 -21.91
C ARG A 510 29.22 -24.95 -21.44
#